data_7ecbba6f78e01f3fe03a08b9bd46c7f9
#
_entry.id   7ecbba6f78e01f3fe03a08b9bd46c7f9
#
_cell.length_a   1.000
_cell.length_b   1.000
_cell.length_c   1.000
_cell.angle_alpha   90.00
_cell.angle_beta   90.00
_cell.angle_gamma   90.00
#
_symmetry.space_group_name_H-M   'P 1'
#
loop_
_entity.id
_entity.type
_entity.pdbx_description
1 polymer ?
#
loop_
_entity_poly.entity_id
_entity_poly.type
_entity_poly.pdbx_seq_one_letter_code
_entity_poly.pdbx_strand_id
1 'polypeptide(L)'
;MERKPLPDWCVVGAPAALLTDDRPPRATLVTISKVNKVSVTVAVPQRADTVVSVARGLTYAVGTWGRTTELLSADDPRVLLVLARQRRAHTVRSVQEALDDWAKTNDDASLHIALMHLAPYVAADASDRT
;
A
#
# COMPACT_ATOMS: atom_id res chain seq x y z
N MET A 1 26.34 -7.77 21.09
CA MET A 1 24.95 -7.50 20.73
C MET A 1 24.46 -8.56 19.77
N GLU A 2 23.50 -9.33 20.21
CA GLU A 2 22.87 -10.28 19.31
C GLU A 2 21.96 -9.54 18.34
N ARG A 3 22.20 -9.74 17.06
CA ARG A 3 21.31 -9.23 16.02
C ARG A 3 20.03 -10.05 16.05
N LYS A 4 18.88 -9.40 16.06
CA LYS A 4 17.61 -10.09 15.88
C LYS A 4 17.64 -10.79 14.52
N PRO A 5 17.26 -12.08 14.46
CA PRO A 5 17.16 -12.75 13.17
C PRO A 5 16.13 -12.06 12.29
N LEU A 6 16.36 -12.12 10.98
CA LEU A 6 15.38 -11.61 10.02
C LEU A 6 14.08 -12.41 10.13
N PRO A 7 12.91 -11.74 9.98
CA PRO A 7 11.65 -12.46 9.92
C PRO A 7 11.63 -13.49 8.79
N ASP A 8 10.85 -14.55 8.98
CA ASP A 8 10.76 -15.64 8.00
C ASP A 8 10.28 -15.19 6.62
N TRP A 9 9.51 -14.10 6.56
CA TRP A 9 9.01 -13.57 5.29
C TRP A 9 10.07 -12.79 4.51
N CYS A 10 11.23 -12.49 5.09
CA CYS A 10 12.33 -11.78 4.43
C CYS A 10 13.17 -12.72 3.58
N VAL A 11 12.63 -13.14 2.44
CA VAL A 11 13.32 -13.99 1.49
C VAL A 11 13.24 -13.38 0.09
N VAL A 12 14.25 -13.63 -0.74
CA VAL A 12 14.30 -13.12 -2.11
C VAL A 12 13.07 -13.61 -2.89
N GLY A 13 12.41 -12.68 -3.59
CA GLY A 13 11.20 -12.96 -4.36
C GLY A 13 9.91 -12.85 -3.57
N ALA A 14 9.98 -12.68 -2.25
CA ALA A 14 8.78 -12.57 -1.42
C ALA A 14 8.12 -11.20 -1.56
N PRO A 15 6.77 -11.13 -1.49
CA PRO A 15 6.07 -9.87 -1.42
C PRO A 15 6.24 -9.24 -0.04
N ALA A 16 6.38 -7.92 -0.03
CA ALA A 16 6.47 -7.14 1.20
C ALA A 16 5.81 -5.79 0.98
N ALA A 17 5.83 -4.94 2.00
CA ALA A 17 5.28 -3.59 1.88
C ALA A 17 6.14 -2.59 2.64
N LEU A 18 6.28 -1.40 2.07
CA LEU A 18 6.87 -0.25 2.75
C LEU A 18 5.74 0.60 3.33
N LEU A 19 5.71 0.70 4.65
CA LEU A 19 4.74 1.52 5.36
C LEU A 19 5.40 2.83 5.77
N THR A 20 4.96 3.92 5.18
CA THR A 20 5.50 5.25 5.43
C THR A 20 4.65 5.96 6.47
N ASP A 21 5.32 6.58 7.46
CA ASP A 21 4.66 7.33 8.53
C ASP A 21 4.26 8.73 8.03
N ASP A 22 3.43 8.75 7.00
CA ASP A 22 2.79 9.96 6.48
C ASP A 22 1.44 10.18 7.15
N ARG A 23 0.85 11.33 6.93
CA ARG A 23 -0.50 11.65 7.40
C ARG A 23 -1.40 11.97 6.22
N PRO A 24 -2.25 11.02 5.78
CA PRO A 24 -2.43 9.65 6.31
C PRO A 24 -1.28 8.71 5.94
N PRO A 25 -1.08 7.61 6.67
CA PRO A 25 -0.05 6.62 6.36
C PRO A 25 -0.21 6.05 4.95
N ARG A 26 0.92 5.69 4.33
CA ARG A 26 0.92 5.13 2.97
C ARG A 26 1.64 3.79 2.98
N ALA A 27 1.09 2.84 2.25
CA ALA A 27 1.71 1.54 2.05
C ALA A 27 2.00 1.35 0.56
N THR A 28 3.20 0.83 0.25
CA THR A 28 3.61 0.52 -1.11
C THR A 28 4.00 -0.95 -1.16
N LEU A 29 3.35 -1.72 -2.03
CA LEU A 29 3.71 -3.11 -2.25
C LEU A 29 5.02 -3.19 -3.01
N VAL A 30 5.94 -4.03 -2.52
CA VAL A 30 7.28 -4.21 -3.08
C VAL A 30 7.62 -5.69 -3.13
N THR A 31 8.73 -6.02 -3.81
CA THR A 31 9.25 -7.38 -3.85
C THR A 31 10.68 -7.37 -3.30
N ILE A 32 11.01 -8.32 -2.43
CA ILE A 32 12.37 -8.43 -1.90
C ILE A 32 13.28 -8.94 -3.01
N SER A 33 14.30 -8.15 -3.36
CA SER A 33 15.24 -8.47 -4.45
C SER A 33 16.57 -8.98 -3.94
N LYS A 34 16.98 -8.60 -2.71
CA LYS A 34 18.26 -9.02 -2.12
C LYS A 34 18.17 -8.99 -0.60
N VAL A 35 18.78 -9.99 0.03
CA VAL A 35 18.84 -10.06 1.50
C VAL A 35 20.30 -10.21 1.93
N ASN A 36 20.76 -9.29 2.78
CA ASN A 36 22.08 -9.30 3.40
C ASN A 36 21.95 -9.40 4.91
N LYS A 37 23.09 -9.59 5.58
CA LYS A 37 23.13 -9.60 7.06
C LYS A 37 22.77 -8.25 7.67
N VAL A 38 22.99 -7.15 6.93
CA VAL A 38 22.82 -5.80 7.45
C VAL A 38 21.70 -5.02 6.74
N SER A 39 21.20 -5.53 5.61
CA SER A 39 20.20 -4.81 4.82
C SER A 39 19.34 -5.75 3.98
N VAL A 40 18.16 -5.27 3.64
CA VAL A 40 17.24 -5.90 2.68
C VAL A 40 17.00 -4.91 1.57
N THR A 41 17.19 -5.33 0.32
CA THR A 41 16.90 -4.51 -0.86
C THR A 41 15.54 -4.92 -1.42
N VAL A 42 14.71 -3.94 -1.71
CA VAL A 42 13.36 -4.17 -2.25
C VAL A 42 13.22 -3.47 -3.60
N ALA A 43 12.54 -4.15 -4.52
CA ALA A 43 12.18 -3.59 -5.82
C ALA A 43 10.87 -2.83 -5.67
N VAL A 44 10.93 -1.51 -5.84
CA VAL A 44 9.76 -0.62 -5.75
C VAL A 44 9.25 -0.37 -7.16
N PRO A 45 7.95 -0.60 -7.45
CA PRO A 45 7.42 -0.35 -8.79
C PRO A 45 7.69 1.08 -9.24
N GLN A 46 8.22 1.22 -10.47
CA GLN A 46 8.48 2.51 -11.12
C GLN A 46 9.52 3.39 -10.42
N ARG A 47 10.32 2.81 -9.52
CA ARG A 47 11.38 3.53 -8.80
C ARG A 47 12.65 2.67 -8.74
N ALA A 48 13.75 3.30 -8.33
CA ALA A 48 14.99 2.59 -8.03
C ALA A 48 14.80 1.68 -6.81
N ASP A 49 15.58 0.60 -6.76
CA ASP A 49 15.58 -0.30 -5.62
C ASP A 49 15.92 0.46 -4.34
N THR A 50 15.25 0.10 -3.26
CA THR A 50 15.41 0.74 -1.94
C THR A 50 16.07 -0.24 -0.98
N VAL A 51 17.06 0.26 -0.22
CA VAL A 51 17.77 -0.53 0.78
C VAL A 51 17.27 -0.18 2.17
N VAL A 52 16.87 -1.20 2.93
CA VAL A 52 16.33 -1.05 4.29
C VAL A 52 17.32 -1.67 5.26
N SER A 53 17.68 -0.94 6.31
CA SER A 53 18.69 -1.40 7.30
C SER A 53 18.09 -2.40 8.27
N VAL A 54 18.75 -3.56 8.43
CA VAL A 54 18.38 -4.56 9.44
C VAL A 54 18.66 -4.03 10.85
N ALA A 55 19.76 -3.29 11.02
CA ALA A 55 20.15 -2.76 12.31
C ALA A 55 19.15 -1.75 12.88
N ARG A 56 18.36 -1.13 12.04
CA ARG A 56 17.32 -0.15 12.42
C ARG A 56 15.92 -0.76 12.44
N GLY A 57 15.81 -2.08 12.59
CA GLY A 57 14.51 -2.75 12.63
C GLY A 57 13.78 -2.72 11.31
N LEU A 58 14.49 -2.83 10.19
CA LEU A 58 13.94 -2.75 8.83
C LEU A 58 13.28 -1.40 8.53
N THR A 59 13.85 -0.33 9.07
CA THR A 59 13.38 1.03 8.82
C THR A 59 14.43 1.87 8.11
N TYR A 60 13.99 2.92 7.44
CA TYR A 60 14.87 3.95 6.91
C TYR A 60 14.17 5.31 6.99
N ALA A 61 14.96 6.37 7.12
CA ALA A 61 14.42 7.73 7.13
C ALA A 61 14.22 8.20 5.69
N VAL A 62 13.05 8.79 5.42
CA VAL A 62 12.71 9.34 4.11
C VAL A 62 12.58 10.85 4.21
N GLY A 63 13.33 11.57 3.39
CA GLY A 63 13.24 13.01 3.26
C GLY A 63 13.87 13.79 4.41
N THR A 64 13.78 15.12 4.31
CA THR A 64 14.46 16.08 5.19
C THR A 64 13.84 16.16 6.60
N TRP A 65 12.65 15.61 6.79
CA TRP A 65 11.86 15.77 8.01
C TRP A 65 11.88 14.53 8.91
N GLY A 66 12.75 13.56 8.64
CA GLY A 66 12.89 12.38 9.48
C GLY A 66 11.71 11.42 9.45
N ARG A 67 10.90 11.45 8.40
CA ARG A 67 9.82 10.47 8.23
C ARG A 67 10.41 9.08 8.10
N THR A 68 9.83 8.14 8.82
CA THR A 68 10.32 6.76 8.86
C THR A 68 9.46 5.87 7.97
N THR A 69 10.13 5.05 7.18
CA THR A 69 9.48 4.00 6.40
C THR A 69 9.91 2.66 6.97
N GLU A 70 8.96 1.80 7.24
CA GLU A 70 9.19 0.47 7.80
C GLU A 70 8.85 -0.60 6.75
N LEU A 71 9.72 -1.61 6.64
CA LEU A 71 9.44 -2.77 5.78
C LEU A 71 8.68 -3.80 6.60
N LEU A 72 7.52 -4.19 6.10
CA LEU A 72 6.63 -5.16 6.73
C LEU A 72 6.27 -6.26 5.76
N SER A 73 5.77 -7.37 6.28
CA SER A 73 5.16 -8.42 5.45
C SER A 73 3.95 -7.87 4.71
N ALA A 74 3.73 -8.32 3.48
CA ALA A 74 2.59 -7.87 2.67
C ALA A 74 1.24 -8.21 3.31
N ASP A 75 1.19 -9.20 4.21
CA ASP A 75 -0.02 -9.60 4.93
C ASP A 75 -0.10 -9.07 6.37
N ASP A 76 0.82 -8.18 6.76
CA ASP A 76 0.77 -7.55 8.08
C ASP A 76 -0.55 -6.77 8.24
N PRO A 77 -1.27 -6.93 9.36
CA PRO A 77 -2.56 -6.24 9.57
C PRO A 77 -2.49 -4.73 9.41
N ARG A 78 -1.38 -4.09 9.80
CA ARG A 78 -1.19 -2.65 9.62
C ARG A 78 -1.13 -2.27 8.15
N VAL A 79 -0.46 -3.09 7.34
CA VAL A 79 -0.36 -2.89 5.89
C VAL A 79 -1.73 -3.06 5.24
N LEU A 80 -2.45 -4.13 5.59
CA LEU A 80 -3.77 -4.42 5.04
C LEU A 80 -4.75 -3.29 5.35
N LEU A 81 -4.71 -2.75 6.56
CA LEU A 81 -5.56 -1.63 6.96
C LEU A 81 -5.26 -0.37 6.13
N VAL A 82 -3.99 -0.03 5.95
CA VAL A 82 -3.59 1.14 5.17
C VAL A 82 -3.93 0.96 3.70
N LEU A 83 -3.71 -0.23 3.14
CA LEU A 83 -4.07 -0.53 1.74
C LEU A 83 -5.58 -0.42 1.53
N ALA A 84 -6.38 -0.90 2.48
CA ALA A 84 -7.84 -0.77 2.41
C ALA A 84 -8.28 0.69 2.41
N ARG A 85 -7.65 1.53 3.24
CA ARG A 85 -7.92 2.97 3.28
C ARG A 85 -7.52 3.67 1.98
N GLN A 86 -6.37 3.32 1.42
CA GLN A 86 -5.90 3.86 0.15
C GLN A 86 -6.84 3.49 -1.01
N ARG A 87 -7.28 2.23 -1.02
CA ARG A 87 -8.23 1.75 -2.03
C ARG A 87 -9.57 2.49 -1.93
N ARG A 88 -10.06 2.67 -0.70
CA ARG A 88 -11.30 3.42 -0.46
C ARG A 88 -11.18 4.87 -0.91
N ALA A 89 -10.07 5.53 -0.56
CA ALA A 89 -9.82 6.92 -0.99
C ALA A 89 -9.75 7.04 -2.51
N HIS A 90 -9.11 6.07 -3.18
CA HIS A 90 -9.05 6.02 -4.64
C HIS A 90 -10.45 5.83 -5.23
N THR A 91 -11.26 4.94 -4.66
CA THR A 91 -12.63 4.70 -5.10
C THR A 91 -13.49 5.96 -4.97
N VAL A 92 -13.40 6.66 -3.83
CA VAL A 92 -14.14 7.90 -3.60
C VAL A 92 -13.76 8.94 -4.66
N ARG A 93 -12.47 9.10 -4.93
CA ARG A 93 -12.00 10.05 -5.95
C ARG A 93 -12.52 9.70 -7.34
N SER A 94 -12.45 8.42 -7.72
CA SER A 94 -12.93 7.96 -9.03
C SER A 94 -14.43 8.15 -9.19
N VAL A 95 -15.21 7.89 -8.14
CA VAL A 95 -16.65 8.11 -8.15
C VAL A 95 -16.95 9.60 -8.28
N GLN A 96 -16.26 10.46 -7.54
CA GLN A 96 -16.46 11.91 -7.61
C GLN A 96 -16.15 12.45 -9.01
N GLU A 97 -15.06 12.00 -9.62
CA GLU A 97 -14.71 12.39 -10.99
C GLU A 97 -15.78 11.95 -11.99
N ALA A 98 -16.28 10.72 -11.87
CA ALA A 98 -17.32 10.20 -12.75
C ALA A 98 -18.64 10.98 -12.59
N LEU A 99 -19.02 11.33 -11.37
CA LEU A 99 -20.22 12.12 -11.10
C LEU A 99 -20.08 13.55 -11.63
N ASP A 100 -18.90 14.15 -11.50
CA ASP A 100 -18.63 15.48 -12.05
C ASP A 100 -18.73 15.46 -13.58
N ASP A 101 -18.18 14.45 -14.23
CA ASP A 101 -18.29 14.27 -15.68
C ASP A 101 -19.74 14.10 -16.11
N TRP A 102 -20.50 13.29 -15.38
CA TRP A 102 -21.92 13.10 -15.67
C TRP A 102 -22.69 14.41 -15.54
N ALA A 103 -22.41 15.21 -14.53
CA ALA A 103 -23.06 16.51 -14.34
C ALA A 103 -22.74 17.49 -15.46
N LYS A 104 -21.53 17.41 -16.04
CA LYS A 104 -21.11 18.31 -17.15
C LYS A 104 -21.59 17.84 -18.51
N THR A 105 -21.58 16.55 -18.77
CA THR A 105 -21.82 15.98 -20.09
C THR A 105 -23.20 15.37 -20.25
N ASN A 106 -23.90 15.07 -19.15
CA ASN A 106 -25.13 14.29 -19.10
C ASN A 106 -25.00 12.91 -19.77
N ASP A 107 -23.78 12.38 -19.78
CA ASP A 107 -23.49 11.08 -20.36
C ASP A 107 -23.65 9.98 -19.31
N ASP A 108 -24.64 9.12 -19.50
CA ASP A 108 -24.94 8.03 -18.57
C ASP A 108 -23.78 7.01 -18.45
N ALA A 109 -22.86 6.96 -19.40
CA ALA A 109 -21.67 6.12 -19.29
C ALA A 109 -20.84 6.49 -18.07
N SER A 110 -20.72 7.79 -17.75
CA SER A 110 -20.01 8.25 -16.54
C SER A 110 -20.69 7.76 -15.27
N LEU A 111 -22.03 7.74 -15.25
CA LEU A 111 -22.79 7.21 -14.12
C LEU A 111 -22.54 5.71 -13.94
N HIS A 112 -22.48 4.94 -15.03
CA HIS A 112 -22.14 3.52 -14.97
C HIS A 112 -20.73 3.28 -14.43
N ILE A 113 -19.77 4.12 -14.76
CA ILE A 113 -18.40 4.05 -14.23
C ILE A 113 -18.43 4.21 -12.71
N ALA A 114 -19.18 5.19 -12.19
CA ALA A 114 -19.33 5.40 -10.75
C ALA A 114 -19.91 4.14 -10.07
N LEU A 115 -20.95 3.56 -10.67
CA LEU A 115 -21.57 2.34 -10.14
C LEU A 115 -20.61 1.16 -10.14
N MET A 116 -19.79 1.02 -11.17
CA MET A 116 -18.78 -0.06 -11.24
C MET A 116 -17.77 0.05 -10.11
N HIS A 117 -17.33 1.26 -9.76
CA HIS A 117 -16.40 1.47 -8.66
C HIS A 117 -17.02 1.13 -7.30
N LEU A 118 -18.33 1.34 -7.14
CA LEU A 118 -19.05 1.10 -5.88
C LEU A 118 -19.52 -0.34 -5.73
N ALA A 119 -19.73 -1.06 -6.83
CA ALA A 119 -20.32 -2.40 -6.80
C ALA A 119 -19.61 -3.40 -5.87
N PRO A 120 -18.26 -3.47 -5.81
CA PRO A 120 -17.59 -4.39 -4.90
C PRO A 120 -17.91 -4.16 -3.43
N TYR A 121 -18.09 -2.90 -3.02
CA TYR A 121 -18.42 -2.56 -1.64
C TYR A 121 -19.87 -2.92 -1.28
N VAL A 122 -20.79 -2.70 -2.19
CA VAL A 122 -22.19 -3.04 -2.01
C VAL A 122 -22.35 -4.56 -1.93
N ALA A 123 -21.70 -5.30 -2.81
CA ALA A 123 -21.76 -6.77 -2.81
C ALA A 123 -21.18 -7.37 -1.51
N ALA A 124 -20.03 -6.82 -1.03
CA ALA A 124 -19.43 -7.26 0.21
C ALA A 124 -20.35 -7.03 1.41
N ASP A 125 -20.99 -5.84 1.47
CA ASP A 125 -21.93 -5.50 2.53
C ASP A 125 -23.17 -6.44 2.52
N ALA A 126 -23.70 -6.75 1.37
CA ALA A 126 -24.81 -7.68 1.21
C ALA A 126 -24.42 -9.11 1.67
N SER A 127 -23.20 -9.52 1.43
CA SER A 127 -22.66 -10.82 1.87
C SER A 127 -22.57 -10.91 3.39
N ASP A 128 -22.20 -9.84 4.07
CA ASP A 128 -22.05 -9.79 5.51
C ASP A 128 -23.42 -9.83 6.25
N ARG A 129 -24.51 -9.55 5.58
CA ARG A 129 -25.85 -9.51 6.16
C ARG A 129 -26.60 -10.83 6.12
N THR A 130 -26.03 -11.85 5.49
CA THR A 130 -26.68 -13.17 5.42
C THR A 130 -26.28 -14.11 6.53
#